data_6f22d58fd651d4fbdabf1786266917c8
#
_entry.id   6f22d58fd651d4fbdabf1786266917c8
#
_cell.length_a   1.000
_cell.length_b   1.000
_cell.length_c   1.000
_cell.angle_alpha   90.00
_cell.angle_beta   90.00
_cell.angle_gamma   90.00
#
_symmetry.space_group_name_H-M   'P 1'
#
loop_
_entity.id
_entity.type
_entity.pdbx_description
1 polymer ?
#
loop_
_entity_poly.entity_id
_entity_poly.type
_entity_poly.pdbx_seq_one_letter_code
_entity_poly.pdbx_strand_id
1 'polypeptide(L)'
;MDDVELWRELGQQLRVDAVRPAAKAGSGHPTSGMSAADLMAVLLAKYLRFDFENPRGPHNDRLVFSKGHASTLLYAMFRAAGAISDDELLTYRELGSVFEGHPTPRIQWVDVATGSLGQGLPYAVGMALAGKRLDRLPFRVWTLCGDSEIAEGSQWEALEHAAFYELDNLVAIIDVNRLGQRGETMHGWDLDSYADRARAFGCHAIVIDGHDVGAVDRAYAEALDVEGKPVVVVAKTVKGKGAKQVEDKNGYHGKALDNSEEVIAELGGIRNLRVDVAKPDTSASRHEFSTSGSLELPSYELGQKVATRKAYGDALVALGKARGDVLALDGEVSNSTYAEEFREELPDRFFEMYIAEQQMVATAVGMQALGWRPFASTFAAFLSRAYDFIRMSAISRANYCLSGSHAGISIGEDGPSQMALEDIASIRAVHGSTVLHPCDANQTAKLVARMADTDGIVYLRTLRPATPVIYRPDEEFEIGGSRTIRDGNDVAIVAAGVTVPEALKAADALAEVGIEARVIDLYSIKPLDEETLRSLRCPIVTVEDHWPEGGLGEAVLAALGDADERTRVVRLAVQEMPHSGKPEELLREAGIDADGILRAVRQVVQARAGAARPV
;
A
#
# COMPACT_ATOMS: atom_id res chain seq x y z
N MET A 1 25.11 -35.41 14.27
CA MET A 1 24.43 -35.10 13.01
C MET A 1 25.29 -34.07 12.30
N ASP A 2 25.70 -34.35 11.08
CA ASP A 2 26.38 -33.33 10.28
C ASP A 2 25.35 -32.32 9.72
N ASP A 3 25.84 -31.22 9.17
CA ASP A 3 24.95 -30.14 8.69
C ASP A 3 23.97 -30.63 7.60
N VAL A 4 24.42 -31.46 6.68
CA VAL A 4 23.60 -31.99 5.56
C VAL A 4 22.50 -32.89 6.10
N GLU A 5 22.81 -33.73 7.08
CA GLU A 5 21.84 -34.60 7.74
C GLU A 5 20.83 -33.75 8.55
N LEU A 6 21.28 -32.73 9.28
CA LEU A 6 20.41 -31.80 10.00
C LEU A 6 19.42 -31.10 9.04
N TRP A 7 19.88 -30.59 7.92
CA TRP A 7 19.03 -29.89 6.95
C TRP A 7 17.97 -30.82 6.33
N ARG A 8 18.33 -32.07 6.01
CA ARG A 8 17.38 -33.07 5.52
C ARG A 8 16.30 -33.39 6.55
N GLU A 9 16.71 -33.67 7.79
CA GLU A 9 15.77 -33.99 8.88
C GLU A 9 14.87 -32.79 9.21
N LEU A 10 15.42 -31.56 9.18
CA LEU A 10 14.65 -30.35 9.35
C LEU A 10 13.66 -30.15 8.18
N GLY A 11 14.07 -30.35 6.94
CA GLY A 11 13.19 -30.30 5.77
C GLY A 11 12.00 -31.25 5.90
N GLN A 12 12.25 -32.48 6.39
CA GLN A 12 11.16 -33.44 6.67
C GLN A 12 10.24 -32.98 7.81
N GLN A 13 10.81 -32.43 8.90
CA GLN A 13 9.99 -31.84 9.97
C GLN A 13 9.11 -30.70 9.46
N LEU A 14 9.67 -29.77 8.67
CA LEU A 14 8.92 -28.66 8.11
C LEU A 14 7.76 -29.12 7.20
N ARG A 15 7.97 -30.21 6.42
CA ARG A 15 6.88 -30.82 5.63
C ARG A 15 5.77 -31.35 6.52
N VAL A 16 6.12 -32.12 7.56
CA VAL A 16 5.15 -32.67 8.51
C VAL A 16 4.37 -31.54 9.20
N ASP A 17 5.11 -30.52 9.66
CA ASP A 17 4.53 -29.38 10.37
C ASP A 17 3.73 -28.45 9.45
N ALA A 18 3.96 -28.48 8.14
CA ALA A 18 3.08 -27.82 7.17
C ALA A 18 1.76 -28.59 6.92
N VAL A 19 1.78 -29.91 7.05
CA VAL A 19 0.60 -30.77 6.87
C VAL A 19 -0.33 -30.74 8.09
N ARG A 20 0.21 -30.85 9.31
CA ARG A 20 -0.53 -31.01 10.56
C ARG A 20 -1.58 -29.90 10.81
N PRO A 21 -1.23 -28.61 10.78
CA PRO A 21 -2.19 -27.54 11.02
C PRO A 21 -3.25 -27.44 9.91
N ALA A 22 -2.88 -27.69 8.65
CA ALA A 22 -3.83 -27.73 7.55
C ALA A 22 -4.83 -28.90 7.67
N ALA A 23 -4.37 -30.08 8.13
CA ALA A 23 -5.21 -31.23 8.39
C ALA A 23 -6.21 -30.96 9.52
N LYS A 24 -5.75 -30.39 10.66
CA LYS A 24 -6.61 -30.02 11.78
C LYS A 24 -7.68 -29.01 11.37
N ALA A 25 -7.29 -27.99 10.58
CA ALA A 25 -8.19 -26.95 10.09
C ALA A 25 -9.14 -27.43 8.98
N GLY A 26 -8.92 -28.61 8.40
CA GLY A 26 -9.65 -29.10 7.22
C GLY A 26 -9.47 -28.25 5.97
N SER A 27 -8.47 -27.37 5.94
CA SER A 27 -8.22 -26.42 4.85
C SER A 27 -6.78 -25.89 4.90
N GLY A 28 -6.26 -25.42 3.76
CA GLY A 28 -4.90 -24.85 3.67
C GLY A 28 -4.16 -25.32 2.43
N HIS A 29 -2.86 -25.00 2.33
CA HIS A 29 -2.04 -25.30 1.16
C HIS A 29 -0.79 -26.14 1.53
N PRO A 30 -0.95 -27.31 2.20
CA PRO A 30 0.20 -28.06 2.68
C PRO A 30 1.17 -28.47 1.56
N THR A 31 0.64 -28.86 0.38
CA THR A 31 1.49 -29.27 -0.77
C THR A 31 2.42 -28.16 -1.27
N SER A 32 1.99 -26.90 -1.15
CA SER A 32 2.81 -25.74 -1.50
C SER A 32 3.90 -25.43 -0.46
N GLY A 33 3.67 -25.79 0.81
CA GLY A 33 4.69 -25.76 1.86
C GLY A 33 5.70 -26.88 1.70
N MET A 34 5.22 -28.10 1.36
CA MET A 34 6.06 -29.28 1.20
C MET A 34 7.11 -29.13 0.10
N SER A 35 6.80 -28.40 -1.00
CA SER A 35 7.76 -28.19 -2.10
C SER A 35 8.99 -27.38 -1.66
N ALA A 36 8.80 -26.31 -0.89
CA ALA A 36 9.87 -25.39 -0.50
C ALA A 36 10.56 -25.74 0.83
N ALA A 37 10.20 -26.85 1.47
CA ALA A 37 10.66 -27.18 2.82
C ALA A 37 12.19 -27.33 2.93
N ASP A 38 12.86 -27.93 1.94
CA ASP A 38 14.33 -28.08 1.96
C ASP A 38 15.04 -26.75 1.77
N LEU A 39 14.51 -25.87 0.92
CA LEU A 39 15.00 -24.50 0.71
C LEU A 39 14.96 -23.72 2.04
N MET A 40 13.83 -23.79 2.74
CA MET A 40 13.62 -23.07 3.99
C MET A 40 14.36 -23.72 5.17
N ALA A 41 14.60 -25.03 5.15
CA ALA A 41 15.38 -25.70 6.17
C ALA A 41 16.85 -25.22 6.19
N VAL A 42 17.48 -25.14 5.01
CA VAL A 42 18.85 -24.62 4.87
C VAL A 42 18.91 -23.14 5.24
N LEU A 43 17.94 -22.34 4.77
CA LEU A 43 17.86 -20.92 5.10
C LEU A 43 17.80 -20.71 6.62
N LEU A 44 16.85 -21.37 7.29
CA LEU A 44 16.63 -21.21 8.72
C LEU A 44 17.83 -21.66 9.56
N ALA A 45 18.44 -22.80 9.20
CA ALA A 45 19.49 -23.41 9.99
C ALA A 45 20.86 -22.74 9.84
N LYS A 46 21.12 -22.07 8.69
CA LYS A 46 22.48 -21.57 8.41
C LYS A 46 22.55 -20.10 8.00
N TYR A 47 21.61 -19.61 7.22
CA TYR A 47 21.77 -18.32 6.54
C TYR A 47 20.97 -17.18 7.14
N LEU A 48 19.75 -17.43 7.63
CA LEU A 48 18.91 -16.41 8.25
C LEU A 48 19.58 -15.87 9.54
N ARG A 49 19.66 -14.56 9.64
CA ARG A 49 20.15 -13.84 10.83
C ARG A 49 18.97 -13.11 11.46
N PHE A 50 18.38 -13.69 12.50
CA PHE A 50 17.14 -13.15 13.08
C PHE A 50 17.07 -13.36 14.59
N ASP A 51 16.74 -12.29 15.32
CA ASP A 51 16.48 -12.34 16.76
C ASP A 51 14.98 -12.42 17.02
N PHE A 52 14.47 -13.62 17.29
CA PHE A 52 13.04 -13.85 17.57
C PHE A 52 12.56 -13.19 18.87
N GLU A 53 13.46 -12.83 19.79
CA GLU A 53 13.14 -12.08 21.00
C GLU A 53 13.03 -10.57 20.75
N ASN A 54 13.68 -10.08 19.67
CA ASN A 54 13.61 -8.69 19.23
C ASN A 54 13.23 -8.59 17.75
N PRO A 55 11.98 -8.94 17.38
CA PRO A 55 11.56 -9.06 15.98
C PRO A 55 11.61 -7.75 15.19
N ARG A 56 11.59 -6.61 15.89
CA ARG A 56 11.70 -5.28 15.26
C ARG A 56 13.12 -4.73 15.22
N GLY A 57 14.10 -5.54 15.62
CA GLY A 57 15.52 -5.19 15.56
C GLY A 57 15.93 -4.75 14.15
N PRO A 58 16.59 -3.59 13.98
CA PRO A 58 16.92 -3.06 12.66
C PRO A 58 17.94 -3.90 11.90
N HIS A 59 18.70 -4.74 12.59
CA HIS A 59 19.74 -5.60 12.02
C HIS A 59 19.22 -6.97 11.56
N ASN A 60 17.99 -7.33 11.92
CA ASN A 60 17.40 -8.60 11.50
C ASN A 60 17.30 -8.67 9.98
N ASP A 61 17.64 -9.83 9.43
CA ASP A 61 17.23 -10.17 8.08
C ASP A 61 15.70 -10.08 7.96
N ARG A 62 15.22 -9.87 6.74
CA ARG A 62 13.80 -9.88 6.45
C ARG A 62 13.44 -11.11 5.64
N LEU A 63 12.36 -11.80 6.02
CA LEU A 63 11.87 -12.97 5.31
C LEU A 63 10.44 -12.74 4.84
N VAL A 64 10.25 -12.66 3.52
CA VAL A 64 8.94 -12.43 2.91
C VAL A 64 8.49 -13.67 2.14
N PHE A 65 7.39 -14.28 2.57
CA PHE A 65 6.74 -15.33 1.81
C PHE A 65 5.81 -14.71 0.77
N SER A 66 6.30 -14.43 -0.42
CA SER A 66 5.50 -13.88 -1.53
C SER A 66 4.39 -14.85 -1.93
N LYS A 67 4.70 -16.16 -2.02
CA LYS A 67 3.68 -17.21 -2.05
C LYS A 67 3.03 -17.39 -0.67
N GLY A 68 2.29 -16.39 -0.22
CA GLY A 68 1.71 -16.33 1.13
C GLY A 68 0.82 -17.50 1.50
N HIS A 69 0.27 -18.22 0.52
CA HIS A 69 -0.48 -19.46 0.75
C HIS A 69 0.37 -20.60 1.33
N ALA A 70 1.71 -20.54 1.25
CA ALA A 70 2.61 -21.46 1.96
C ALA A 70 2.80 -21.11 3.44
N SER A 71 1.86 -20.39 4.05
CA SER A 71 1.91 -19.91 5.45
C SER A 71 2.19 -21.01 6.46
N THR A 72 1.68 -22.22 6.27
CA THR A 72 1.93 -23.35 7.17
C THR A 72 3.41 -23.73 7.24
N LEU A 73 4.17 -23.56 6.14
CA LEU A 73 5.61 -23.73 6.15
C LEU A 73 6.31 -22.63 6.97
N LEU A 74 5.90 -21.38 6.81
CA LEU A 74 6.44 -20.26 7.60
C LEU A 74 6.22 -20.49 9.11
N TYR A 75 5.01 -20.93 9.48
CA TYR A 75 4.68 -21.23 10.88
C TYR A 75 5.43 -22.44 11.41
N ALA A 76 5.67 -23.45 10.55
CA ALA A 76 6.55 -24.57 10.87
C ALA A 76 8.00 -24.12 11.14
N MET A 77 8.52 -23.13 10.39
CA MET A 77 9.83 -22.52 10.65
C MET A 77 9.85 -21.83 12.02
N PHE A 78 8.81 -21.07 12.38
CA PHE A 78 8.71 -20.43 13.71
C PHE A 78 8.70 -21.48 14.84
N ARG A 79 8.00 -22.62 14.64
CA ARG A 79 8.05 -23.74 15.59
C ARG A 79 9.45 -24.33 15.68
N ALA A 80 10.12 -24.56 14.57
CA ALA A 80 11.48 -25.10 14.55
C ALA A 80 12.50 -24.16 15.21
N ALA A 81 12.34 -22.85 15.03
CA ALA A 81 13.12 -21.82 15.71
C ALA A 81 12.80 -21.69 17.21
N GLY A 82 11.75 -22.35 17.71
CA GLY A 82 11.34 -22.24 19.10
C GLY A 82 10.53 -20.98 19.43
N ALA A 83 10.17 -20.20 18.44
CA ALA A 83 9.40 -18.96 18.60
C ALA A 83 7.93 -19.23 18.97
N ILE A 84 7.39 -20.37 18.54
CA ILE A 84 6.03 -20.82 18.89
C ILE A 84 6.03 -22.26 19.40
N SER A 85 5.02 -22.61 20.17
CA SER A 85 4.75 -23.96 20.63
C SER A 85 4.05 -24.81 19.56
N ASP A 86 3.97 -26.11 19.82
CA ASP A 86 3.20 -27.04 18.99
C ASP A 86 1.70 -26.75 19.02
N ASP A 87 1.19 -26.40 20.22
CA ASP A 87 -0.22 -26.06 20.40
C ASP A 87 -0.59 -24.79 19.63
N GLU A 88 0.27 -23.78 19.63
CA GLU A 88 0.06 -22.55 18.85
C GLU A 88 0.05 -22.82 17.34
N LEU A 89 0.98 -23.64 16.83
CA LEU A 89 0.99 -24.04 15.41
C LEU A 89 -0.35 -24.63 15.00
N LEU A 90 -0.94 -25.44 15.88
CA LEU A 90 -2.19 -26.14 15.62
C LEU A 90 -3.44 -25.25 15.74
N THR A 91 -3.31 -23.97 16.10
CA THR A 91 -4.43 -23.00 16.04
C THR A 91 -4.62 -22.37 14.65
N TYR A 92 -3.89 -22.85 13.65
CA TYR A 92 -3.98 -22.37 12.27
C TYR A 92 -5.44 -22.28 11.80
N ARG A 93 -5.84 -21.09 11.31
CA ARG A 93 -7.19 -20.77 10.83
C ARG A 93 -8.30 -20.87 11.87
N GLU A 94 -8.02 -21.01 13.15
CA GLU A 94 -9.03 -20.92 14.20
C GLU A 94 -9.44 -19.45 14.40
N LEU A 95 -10.71 -19.23 14.74
CA LEU A 95 -11.21 -17.88 15.03
C LEU A 95 -10.43 -17.26 16.20
N GLY A 96 -9.86 -16.06 15.97
CA GLY A 96 -9.05 -15.35 16.96
C GLY A 96 -7.57 -15.69 16.95
N SER A 97 -7.14 -16.78 16.31
CA SER A 97 -5.73 -17.11 16.11
C SER A 97 -5.03 -16.05 15.25
N VAL A 98 -3.76 -15.84 15.52
CA VAL A 98 -2.88 -15.00 14.67
C VAL A 98 -2.31 -15.78 13.48
N PHE A 99 -2.37 -17.14 13.53
CA PHE A 99 -1.89 -18.01 12.46
C PHE A 99 -2.95 -18.18 11.39
N GLU A 100 -3.10 -17.13 10.58
CA GLU A 100 -4.10 -17.02 9.53
C GLU A 100 -3.72 -17.84 8.30
N GLY A 101 -4.66 -17.99 7.36
CA GLY A 101 -4.44 -18.72 6.11
C GLY A 101 -3.32 -18.15 5.23
N HIS A 102 -2.99 -16.88 5.41
CA HIS A 102 -1.89 -16.16 4.80
C HIS A 102 -1.22 -15.28 5.86
N PRO A 103 0.10 -15.04 5.79
CA PRO A 103 0.82 -14.29 6.82
C PRO A 103 0.36 -12.83 6.89
N THR A 104 0.16 -12.33 8.10
CA THR A 104 -0.14 -10.92 8.36
C THR A 104 0.69 -10.40 9.54
N PRO A 105 0.90 -9.07 9.67
CA PRO A 105 1.58 -8.46 10.82
C PRO A 105 0.85 -8.59 12.17
N ARG A 106 -0.22 -9.41 12.25
CA ARG A 106 -0.72 -9.89 13.55
C ARG A 106 0.29 -10.81 14.22
N ILE A 107 1.15 -11.44 13.43
CA ILE A 107 2.31 -12.20 13.89
C ILE A 107 3.49 -11.23 13.95
N GLN A 108 4.11 -11.09 15.11
CA GLN A 108 5.18 -10.11 15.35
C GLN A 108 6.45 -10.29 14.48
N TRP A 109 6.65 -11.47 13.90
CA TRP A 109 7.78 -11.81 13.00
C TRP A 109 7.46 -11.65 11.52
N VAL A 110 6.28 -11.11 11.20
CA VAL A 110 5.84 -10.85 9.82
C VAL A 110 5.75 -9.34 9.61
N ASP A 111 6.52 -8.83 8.66
CA ASP A 111 6.59 -7.38 8.41
C ASP A 111 5.43 -6.88 7.54
N VAL A 112 4.99 -7.68 6.57
CA VAL A 112 3.94 -7.32 5.60
C VAL A 112 2.98 -8.48 5.36
N ALA A 113 1.72 -8.18 5.08
CA ALA A 113 0.74 -9.16 4.68
C ALA A 113 0.97 -9.59 3.23
N THR A 114 0.91 -10.90 2.99
CA THR A 114 0.97 -11.48 1.65
C THR A 114 -0.21 -12.41 1.41
N GLY A 115 -0.34 -12.91 0.17
CA GLY A 115 -1.45 -13.80 -0.21
C GLY A 115 -2.16 -13.36 -1.48
N SER A 116 -2.21 -12.06 -1.78
CA SER A 116 -2.38 -11.57 -3.14
C SER A 116 -1.04 -11.76 -3.86
N LEU A 117 -1.03 -12.70 -4.82
CA LEU A 117 0.22 -13.10 -5.48
C LEU A 117 0.84 -11.93 -6.26
N GLY A 118 2.15 -11.92 -6.36
CA GLY A 118 2.89 -10.86 -7.04
C GLY A 118 3.30 -9.68 -6.15
N GLN A 119 3.01 -9.71 -4.84
CA GLN A 119 3.24 -8.55 -3.97
C GLN A 119 4.47 -8.68 -3.04
N GLY A 120 4.82 -9.90 -2.63
CA GLY A 120 5.89 -10.07 -1.64
C GLY A 120 7.26 -9.62 -2.12
N LEU A 121 7.64 -9.95 -3.36
CA LEU A 121 8.91 -9.51 -3.93
C LEU A 121 8.98 -7.97 -4.11
N PRO A 122 7.95 -7.29 -4.62
CA PRO A 122 7.90 -5.83 -4.61
C PRO A 122 8.09 -5.19 -3.22
N TYR A 123 7.46 -5.74 -2.17
CA TYR A 123 7.70 -5.28 -0.79
C TYR A 123 9.15 -5.50 -0.34
N ALA A 124 9.71 -6.66 -0.68
CA ALA A 124 11.10 -6.99 -0.36
C ALA A 124 12.09 -6.05 -1.03
N VAL A 125 11.81 -5.58 -2.25
CA VAL A 125 12.61 -4.52 -2.91
C VAL A 125 12.61 -3.25 -2.08
N GLY A 126 11.45 -2.81 -1.57
CA GLY A 126 11.36 -1.65 -0.68
C GLY A 126 12.18 -1.81 0.60
N MET A 127 12.12 -3.00 1.23
CA MET A 127 12.92 -3.32 2.43
C MET A 127 14.42 -3.34 2.11
N ALA A 128 14.82 -3.96 1.01
CA ALA A 128 16.23 -4.06 0.60
C ALA A 128 16.81 -2.67 0.27
N LEU A 129 16.02 -1.84 -0.42
CA LEU A 129 16.39 -0.47 -0.78
C LEU A 129 16.57 0.39 0.49
N ALA A 130 15.64 0.29 1.46
CA ALA A 130 15.76 0.99 2.73
C ALA A 130 17.02 0.52 3.50
N GLY A 131 17.24 -0.78 3.61
CA GLY A 131 18.41 -1.33 4.30
C GLY A 131 19.73 -0.85 3.70
N LYS A 132 19.85 -0.92 2.38
CA LYS A 132 21.08 -0.57 1.67
C LYS A 132 21.33 0.95 1.59
N ARG A 133 20.31 1.75 1.28
CA ARG A 133 20.48 3.17 0.96
C ARG A 133 20.16 4.10 2.15
N LEU A 134 19.18 3.74 2.96
CA LEU A 134 18.72 4.58 4.07
C LEU A 134 19.37 4.16 5.40
N ASP A 135 19.14 2.92 5.83
CA ASP A 135 19.65 2.43 7.11
C ASP A 135 21.17 2.18 7.07
N ARG A 136 21.69 1.83 5.89
CA ARG A 136 23.09 1.42 5.66
C ARG A 136 23.52 0.27 6.58
N LEU A 137 22.61 -0.69 6.74
CA LEU A 137 22.80 -1.87 7.57
C LEU A 137 23.00 -3.12 6.70
N PRO A 138 23.82 -4.09 7.15
CA PRO A 138 24.23 -5.24 6.33
C PRO A 138 23.21 -6.38 6.32
N PHE A 139 21.95 -6.18 6.72
CA PHE A 139 20.94 -7.22 6.69
C PHE A 139 20.52 -7.58 5.27
N ARG A 140 20.03 -8.78 5.09
CA ARG A 140 19.52 -9.29 3.83
C ARG A 140 18.00 -9.42 3.86
N VAL A 141 17.43 -9.38 2.66
CA VAL A 141 16.00 -9.65 2.44
C VAL A 141 15.88 -10.92 1.62
N TRP A 142 15.23 -11.93 2.19
CA TRP A 142 14.95 -13.21 1.58
C TRP A 142 13.48 -13.26 1.19
N THR A 143 13.19 -13.67 -0.05
CA THR A 143 11.82 -13.74 -0.54
C THR A 143 11.55 -15.09 -1.17
N LEU A 144 10.48 -15.78 -0.75
CA LEU A 144 10.03 -17.03 -1.35
C LEU A 144 8.87 -16.76 -2.31
N CYS A 145 9.11 -16.91 -3.61
CA CYS A 145 8.15 -16.74 -4.68
C CYS A 145 7.66 -18.09 -5.23
N GLY A 146 6.47 -18.13 -5.83
CA GLY A 146 5.98 -19.27 -6.57
C GLY A 146 6.18 -19.12 -8.08
N ASP A 147 6.33 -20.22 -8.78
CA ASP A 147 6.49 -20.25 -10.25
C ASP A 147 5.25 -19.72 -10.99
N SER A 148 4.06 -20.03 -10.54
CA SER A 148 2.82 -19.47 -11.09
C SER A 148 2.70 -17.96 -10.82
N GLU A 149 3.22 -17.50 -9.68
CA GLU A 149 3.23 -16.11 -9.25
C GLU A 149 4.09 -15.23 -10.17
N ILE A 150 5.12 -15.78 -10.81
CA ILE A 150 5.98 -15.08 -11.78
C ILE A 150 5.22 -14.62 -13.04
N ALA A 151 3.97 -15.03 -13.23
CA ALA A 151 3.10 -14.47 -14.27
C ALA A 151 2.64 -13.04 -13.98
N GLU A 152 2.70 -12.59 -12.70
CA GLU A 152 2.36 -11.23 -12.30
C GLU A 152 3.38 -10.21 -12.81
N GLY A 153 2.88 -9.11 -13.44
CA GLY A 153 3.74 -8.06 -13.98
C GLY A 153 4.58 -7.36 -12.90
N SER A 154 4.03 -7.22 -11.70
CA SER A 154 4.70 -6.62 -10.54
C SER A 154 6.00 -7.34 -10.12
N GLN A 155 6.12 -8.65 -10.39
CA GLN A 155 7.36 -9.39 -10.16
C GLN A 155 8.50 -8.88 -11.05
N TRP A 156 8.18 -8.52 -12.29
CA TRP A 156 9.16 -8.01 -13.26
C TRP A 156 9.50 -6.54 -12.98
N GLU A 157 8.52 -5.71 -12.60
CA GLU A 157 8.78 -4.37 -12.08
C GLU A 157 9.75 -4.43 -10.89
N ALA A 158 9.55 -5.39 -9.98
CA ALA A 158 10.41 -5.57 -8.81
C ALA A 158 11.85 -5.95 -9.17
N LEU A 159 12.04 -6.91 -10.07
CA LEU A 159 13.37 -7.35 -10.51
C LEU A 159 14.13 -6.24 -11.24
N GLU A 160 13.44 -5.46 -12.08
CA GLU A 160 14.03 -4.33 -12.78
C GLU A 160 14.52 -3.25 -11.81
N HIS A 161 13.68 -2.86 -10.84
CA HIS A 161 14.07 -1.90 -9.82
C HIS A 161 15.17 -2.42 -8.90
N ALA A 162 15.11 -3.70 -8.51
CA ALA A 162 16.14 -4.31 -7.70
C ALA A 162 17.51 -4.27 -8.40
N ALA A 163 17.55 -4.55 -9.71
CA ALA A 163 18.76 -4.48 -10.50
C ALA A 163 19.23 -3.03 -10.71
N PHE A 164 18.30 -2.10 -11.02
CA PHE A 164 18.61 -0.69 -11.20
C PHE A 164 19.25 -0.06 -9.94
N TYR A 165 18.70 -0.39 -8.77
CA TYR A 165 19.24 0.07 -7.48
C TYR A 165 20.38 -0.79 -6.93
N GLU A 166 20.83 -1.81 -7.69
CA GLU A 166 21.93 -2.70 -7.33
C GLU A 166 21.73 -3.38 -5.97
N LEU A 167 20.53 -3.92 -5.71
CA LEU A 167 20.16 -4.48 -4.40
C LEU A 167 20.76 -5.88 -4.19
N ASP A 168 22.06 -5.96 -3.97
CA ASP A 168 22.80 -7.19 -3.65
C ASP A 168 22.46 -7.79 -2.28
N ASN A 169 21.70 -7.06 -1.48
CA ASN A 169 21.12 -7.54 -0.24
C ASN A 169 19.74 -8.21 -0.40
N LEU A 170 19.24 -8.38 -1.65
CA LEU A 170 17.99 -9.06 -1.98
C LEU A 170 18.26 -10.43 -2.61
N VAL A 171 17.68 -11.49 -2.02
CA VAL A 171 17.67 -12.84 -2.56
C VAL A 171 16.24 -13.31 -2.77
N ALA A 172 15.83 -13.45 -4.02
CA ALA A 172 14.54 -14.02 -4.42
C ALA A 172 14.70 -15.51 -4.73
N ILE A 173 13.88 -16.35 -4.12
CA ILE A 173 13.88 -17.81 -4.34
C ILE A 173 12.59 -18.17 -5.06
N ILE A 174 12.68 -18.66 -6.28
CA ILE A 174 11.54 -19.13 -7.06
C ILE A 174 11.39 -20.64 -6.86
N ASP A 175 10.34 -21.05 -6.17
CA ASP A 175 9.96 -22.45 -5.96
C ASP A 175 9.26 -22.98 -7.22
N VAL A 176 10.04 -23.54 -8.16
CA VAL A 176 9.55 -24.04 -9.45
C VAL A 176 9.06 -25.49 -9.28
N ASN A 177 7.85 -25.65 -8.76
CA ASN A 177 7.21 -26.95 -8.55
C ASN A 177 6.25 -27.36 -9.67
N ARG A 178 6.14 -26.58 -10.72
CA ARG A 178 5.36 -26.71 -11.96
C ARG A 178 3.85 -26.76 -11.84
N LEU A 179 3.27 -26.87 -10.65
CA LEU A 179 1.82 -27.03 -10.47
C LEU A 179 1.19 -25.80 -9.81
N GLY A 180 0.39 -25.08 -10.58
CA GLY A 180 -0.49 -24.02 -10.10
C GLY A 180 -1.78 -24.56 -9.48
N GLN A 181 -2.79 -23.70 -9.38
CA GLN A 181 -4.08 -24.06 -8.81
C GLN A 181 -4.90 -25.01 -9.71
N ARG A 182 -4.75 -24.92 -11.01
CA ARG A 182 -5.56 -25.67 -11.98
C ARG A 182 -4.78 -26.60 -12.91
N GLY A 183 -3.49 -26.68 -12.76
CA GLY A 183 -2.66 -27.49 -13.65
C GLY A 183 -1.23 -27.02 -13.67
N GLU A 184 -0.56 -27.37 -14.74
CA GLU A 184 0.83 -26.98 -14.95
C GLU A 184 0.95 -25.47 -15.13
N THR A 185 2.02 -24.90 -14.56
CA THR A 185 2.34 -23.49 -14.70
C THR A 185 2.84 -23.19 -16.13
N MET A 186 2.85 -21.91 -16.52
CA MET A 186 3.12 -21.48 -17.90
C MET A 186 4.43 -22.06 -18.48
N HIS A 187 5.46 -22.23 -17.66
CA HIS A 187 6.78 -22.72 -18.05
C HIS A 187 7.14 -24.07 -17.43
N GLY A 188 6.27 -24.66 -16.59
CA GLY A 188 6.54 -25.94 -15.95
C GLY A 188 7.92 -25.99 -15.30
N TRP A 189 8.71 -27.03 -15.63
CA TRP A 189 10.11 -27.17 -15.19
C TRP A 189 11.13 -26.67 -16.24
N ASP A 190 10.76 -25.76 -17.11
CA ASP A 190 11.73 -25.04 -17.96
C ASP A 190 12.42 -23.96 -17.12
N LEU A 191 13.43 -24.37 -16.35
CA LEU A 191 14.15 -23.51 -15.41
C LEU A 191 14.90 -22.39 -16.13
N ASP A 192 15.37 -22.66 -17.35
CA ASP A 192 16.10 -21.67 -18.14
C ASP A 192 15.20 -20.48 -18.50
N SER A 193 13.91 -20.73 -18.80
CA SER A 193 12.94 -19.65 -19.03
C SER A 193 12.81 -18.68 -17.85
N TYR A 194 12.90 -19.14 -16.61
CA TYR A 194 12.90 -18.27 -15.44
C TYR A 194 14.24 -17.57 -15.25
N ALA A 195 15.34 -18.32 -15.35
CA ALA A 195 16.68 -17.81 -15.11
C ALA A 195 17.09 -16.76 -16.16
N ASP A 196 16.82 -17.02 -17.45
CA ASP A 196 17.18 -16.10 -18.54
C ASP A 196 16.40 -14.78 -18.46
N ARG A 197 15.13 -14.83 -18.07
CA ARG A 197 14.36 -13.61 -17.78
C ARG A 197 14.97 -12.83 -16.64
N ALA A 198 15.27 -13.46 -15.51
CA ALA A 198 15.91 -12.78 -14.38
C ALA A 198 17.25 -12.14 -14.81
N ARG A 199 18.06 -12.84 -15.60
CA ARG A 199 19.32 -12.29 -16.17
C ARG A 199 19.07 -11.10 -17.10
N ALA A 200 18.02 -11.16 -17.93
CA ALA A 200 17.65 -10.07 -18.83
C ALA A 200 17.23 -8.80 -18.07
N PHE A 201 16.64 -8.95 -16.87
CA PHE A 201 16.35 -7.85 -15.96
C PHE A 201 17.56 -7.41 -15.09
N GLY A 202 18.77 -7.94 -15.35
CA GLY A 202 20.02 -7.53 -14.68
C GLY A 202 20.34 -8.29 -13.40
N CYS A 203 19.56 -9.31 -13.02
CA CYS A 203 19.80 -10.11 -11.82
C CYS A 203 20.89 -11.17 -12.04
N HIS A 204 21.52 -11.62 -10.96
CA HIS A 204 22.32 -12.86 -10.94
C HIS A 204 21.38 -14.05 -10.71
N ALA A 205 21.32 -14.99 -11.66
CA ALA A 205 20.40 -16.12 -11.56
C ALA A 205 21.18 -17.44 -11.37
N ILE A 206 20.82 -18.19 -10.32
CA ILE A 206 21.38 -19.47 -9.92
C ILE A 206 20.30 -20.55 -10.10
N VAL A 207 20.59 -21.61 -10.83
CA VAL A 207 19.66 -22.73 -11.09
C VAL A 207 20.08 -23.95 -10.29
N ILE A 208 19.15 -24.53 -9.51
CA ILE A 208 19.44 -25.66 -8.62
C ILE A 208 18.34 -26.72 -8.61
N ASP A 209 18.68 -27.92 -8.15
CA ASP A 209 17.72 -28.87 -7.58
C ASP A 209 17.39 -28.41 -6.15
N GLY A 210 16.15 -27.97 -5.93
CA GLY A 210 15.70 -27.46 -4.63
C GLY A 210 15.51 -28.53 -3.55
N HIS A 211 15.67 -29.81 -3.89
CA HIS A 211 15.65 -30.94 -2.95
C HIS A 211 17.05 -31.47 -2.63
N ASP A 212 18.09 -31.03 -3.31
CA ASP A 212 19.48 -31.26 -2.89
C ASP A 212 19.90 -30.13 -1.92
N VAL A 213 19.84 -30.41 -0.61
CA VAL A 213 20.20 -29.43 0.43
C VAL A 213 21.65 -28.95 0.32
N GLY A 214 22.56 -29.77 -0.27
CA GLY A 214 23.92 -29.35 -0.58
C GLY A 214 23.99 -28.37 -1.74
N ALA A 215 23.15 -28.52 -2.78
CA ALA A 215 23.03 -27.54 -3.85
C ALA A 215 22.40 -26.23 -3.35
N VAL A 216 21.39 -26.32 -2.48
CA VAL A 216 20.78 -25.15 -1.81
C VAL A 216 21.82 -24.39 -1.00
N ASP A 217 22.64 -25.09 -0.20
CA ASP A 217 23.72 -24.49 0.59
C ASP A 217 24.72 -23.73 -0.31
N ARG A 218 25.19 -24.36 -1.37
CA ARG A 218 26.12 -23.70 -2.31
C ARG A 218 25.49 -22.47 -2.98
N ALA A 219 24.21 -22.54 -3.36
CA ALA A 219 23.52 -21.43 -3.99
C ALA A 219 23.35 -20.24 -3.03
N TYR A 220 23.03 -20.49 -1.78
CA TYR A 220 22.91 -19.41 -0.79
C TYR A 220 24.29 -18.83 -0.41
N ALA A 221 25.33 -19.65 -0.36
CA ALA A 221 26.70 -19.16 -0.19
C ALA A 221 27.10 -18.25 -1.36
N GLU A 222 26.88 -18.70 -2.61
CA GLU A 222 27.13 -17.89 -3.81
C GLU A 222 26.33 -16.58 -3.78
N ALA A 223 25.05 -16.63 -3.37
CA ALA A 223 24.20 -15.45 -3.27
C ALA A 223 24.72 -14.39 -2.30
N LEU A 224 25.45 -14.81 -1.24
CA LEU A 224 26.08 -13.89 -0.29
C LEU A 224 27.32 -13.19 -0.85
N ASP A 225 27.98 -13.80 -1.84
CA ASP A 225 29.22 -13.30 -2.45
C ASP A 225 28.95 -12.39 -3.67
N VAL A 226 27.71 -12.35 -4.18
CA VAL A 226 27.34 -11.48 -5.30
C VAL A 226 27.28 -10.03 -4.85
N GLU A 227 27.99 -9.16 -5.55
CA GLU A 227 27.99 -7.72 -5.34
C GLU A 227 27.30 -6.97 -6.49
N GLY A 228 26.60 -5.88 -6.16
CA GLY A 228 25.99 -4.95 -7.11
C GLY A 228 24.81 -5.51 -7.91
N LYS A 229 24.30 -6.69 -7.60
CA LYS A 229 23.14 -7.29 -8.28
C LYS A 229 22.25 -8.05 -7.31
N PRO A 230 20.92 -7.97 -7.47
CA PRO A 230 20.01 -8.87 -6.77
C PRO A 230 20.20 -10.31 -7.27
N VAL A 231 19.96 -11.26 -6.38
CA VAL A 231 20.11 -12.68 -6.70
C VAL A 231 18.74 -13.35 -6.85
N VAL A 232 18.58 -14.16 -7.90
CA VAL A 232 17.40 -14.99 -8.12
C VAL A 232 17.81 -16.46 -8.13
N VAL A 233 17.40 -17.23 -7.13
CA VAL A 233 17.60 -18.67 -7.06
C VAL A 233 16.39 -19.36 -7.69
N VAL A 234 16.59 -19.99 -8.84
CA VAL A 234 15.56 -20.77 -9.55
C VAL A 234 15.68 -22.23 -9.11
N ALA A 235 14.82 -22.65 -8.21
CA ALA A 235 14.90 -23.95 -7.56
C ALA A 235 13.86 -24.93 -8.15
N LYS A 236 14.30 -25.98 -8.82
CA LYS A 236 13.44 -27.09 -9.23
C LYS A 236 12.96 -27.84 -8.00
N THR A 237 11.65 -27.90 -7.80
CA THR A 237 11.05 -28.63 -6.70
C THR A 237 9.89 -29.49 -7.19
N VAL A 238 9.29 -30.23 -6.26
CA VAL A 238 8.14 -31.09 -6.54
C VAL A 238 7.03 -30.77 -5.55
N LYS A 239 5.85 -30.41 -6.06
CA LYS A 239 4.69 -30.13 -5.21
C LYS A 239 4.25 -31.36 -4.44
N GLY A 240 4.03 -31.22 -3.13
CA GLY A 240 3.66 -32.35 -2.29
C GLY A 240 4.78 -33.37 -2.04
N LYS A 241 6.05 -32.95 -2.15
CA LYS A 241 7.26 -33.78 -2.01
C LYS A 241 7.23 -34.71 -0.81
N GLY A 242 7.51 -36.00 -1.07
CA GLY A 242 7.64 -37.05 -0.06
C GLY A 242 6.33 -37.76 0.30
N ALA A 243 5.18 -37.33 -0.23
CA ALA A 243 3.90 -37.97 0.02
C ALA A 243 3.33 -38.57 -1.29
N LYS A 244 3.40 -39.89 -1.45
CA LYS A 244 2.98 -40.62 -2.67
C LYS A 244 1.57 -40.29 -3.16
N GLN A 245 0.69 -39.97 -2.21
CA GLN A 245 -0.70 -39.61 -2.50
C GLN A 245 -0.79 -38.32 -3.33
N VAL A 246 0.06 -37.32 -3.09
CA VAL A 246 -0.04 -35.96 -3.63
C VAL A 246 1.18 -35.47 -4.37
N GLU A 247 2.31 -36.19 -4.27
CA GLU A 247 3.57 -35.81 -4.94
C GLU A 247 3.35 -35.70 -6.44
N ASP A 248 3.65 -34.51 -6.99
CA ASP A 248 3.54 -34.15 -8.39
C ASP A 248 2.16 -34.39 -9.02
N LYS A 249 1.08 -34.31 -8.21
CA LYS A 249 -0.29 -34.53 -8.69
C LYS A 249 -1.09 -33.22 -8.69
N ASN A 250 -1.76 -32.99 -9.82
CA ASN A 250 -2.69 -31.87 -9.95
C ASN A 250 -3.94 -32.04 -9.08
N GLY A 251 -4.57 -30.92 -8.70
CA GLY A 251 -5.84 -30.91 -7.97
C GLY A 251 -5.73 -30.90 -6.44
N TYR A 252 -4.52 -30.84 -5.88
CA TYR A 252 -4.25 -30.75 -4.44
C TYR A 252 -3.81 -29.36 -3.97
N HIS A 253 -3.84 -28.37 -4.84
CA HIS A 253 -3.59 -26.99 -4.44
C HIS A 253 -4.77 -26.47 -3.59
N GLY A 254 -4.47 -25.91 -2.42
CA GLY A 254 -5.49 -25.32 -1.55
C GLY A 254 -6.40 -26.31 -0.81
N LYS A 255 -6.00 -27.58 -0.73
CA LYS A 255 -6.76 -28.63 -0.03
C LYS A 255 -5.96 -29.21 1.13
N ALA A 256 -6.62 -29.43 2.27
CA ALA A 256 -6.10 -30.32 3.28
C ALA A 256 -6.01 -31.75 2.70
N LEU A 257 -5.14 -32.56 3.29
CA LEU A 257 -4.95 -33.94 2.84
C LEU A 257 -5.88 -34.86 3.61
N ASP A 258 -6.70 -35.66 2.90
CA ASP A 258 -7.70 -36.53 3.48
C ASP A 258 -7.09 -37.62 4.41
N ASN A 259 -5.90 -38.16 4.03
CA ASN A 259 -5.17 -39.18 4.78
C ASN A 259 -3.89 -38.56 5.41
N SER A 260 -4.04 -37.48 6.13
CA SER A 260 -2.90 -36.74 6.71
C SER A 260 -2.02 -37.58 7.64
N GLU A 261 -2.60 -38.52 8.40
CA GLU A 261 -1.85 -39.43 9.28
C GLU A 261 -0.91 -40.35 8.48
N GLU A 262 -1.39 -40.92 7.36
CA GLU A 262 -0.56 -41.73 6.46
C GLU A 262 0.57 -40.92 5.86
N VAL A 263 0.25 -39.69 5.39
CA VAL A 263 1.27 -38.75 4.85
C VAL A 263 2.32 -38.39 5.89
N ILE A 264 1.90 -38.11 7.12
CA ILE A 264 2.82 -37.83 8.24
C ILE A 264 3.71 -39.06 8.51
N ALA A 265 3.15 -40.29 8.48
CA ALA A 265 3.92 -41.51 8.64
C ALA A 265 4.91 -41.73 7.49
N GLU A 266 4.51 -41.49 6.21
CA GLU A 266 5.40 -41.55 5.03
C GLU A 266 6.56 -40.56 5.14
N LEU A 267 6.31 -39.36 5.69
CA LEU A 267 7.33 -38.32 5.92
C LEU A 267 8.21 -38.63 7.17
N GLY A 268 8.03 -39.79 7.81
CA GLY A 268 8.83 -40.25 8.96
C GLY A 268 8.35 -39.77 10.31
N GLY A 269 7.09 -39.34 10.42
CA GLY A 269 6.45 -38.97 11.67
C GLY A 269 6.80 -37.56 12.20
N ILE A 270 6.21 -37.23 13.34
CA ILE A 270 6.41 -35.94 14.00
C ILE A 270 7.81 -35.92 14.66
N ARG A 271 8.55 -34.84 14.39
CA ARG A 271 9.86 -34.57 14.99
C ARG A 271 9.81 -33.31 15.84
N ASN A 272 10.77 -33.17 16.75
CA ASN A 272 10.90 -32.01 17.63
C ASN A 272 12.31 -31.40 17.55
N LEU A 273 12.86 -31.33 16.34
CA LEU A 273 14.13 -30.63 16.13
C LEU A 273 13.94 -29.14 16.43
N ARG A 274 14.93 -28.58 17.11
CA ARG A 274 15.04 -27.14 17.34
C ARG A 274 16.32 -26.64 16.67
N VAL A 275 16.22 -25.46 16.11
CA VAL A 275 17.32 -24.79 15.43
C VAL A 275 17.60 -23.49 16.14
N ASP A 276 18.85 -23.31 16.57
CA ASP A 276 19.33 -22.02 17.08
C ASP A 276 19.62 -21.11 15.88
N VAL A 277 18.66 -20.26 15.56
CA VAL A 277 18.81 -19.28 14.48
C VAL A 277 19.84 -18.23 14.92
N ALA A 278 20.85 -18.02 14.10
CA ALA A 278 21.91 -17.08 14.45
C ALA A 278 21.37 -15.64 14.54
N LYS A 279 21.67 -14.95 15.63
CA LYS A 279 21.33 -13.53 15.78
C LYS A 279 22.18 -12.67 14.85
N PRO A 280 21.65 -11.51 14.38
CA PRO A 280 22.42 -10.60 13.55
C PRO A 280 23.58 -9.96 14.31
N ASP A 281 24.61 -9.54 13.59
CA ASP A 281 25.64 -8.64 14.13
C ASP A 281 25.03 -7.24 14.30
N THR A 282 25.12 -6.70 15.50
CA THR A 282 24.58 -5.37 15.86
C THR A 282 25.68 -4.30 15.98
N SER A 283 26.88 -4.58 15.49
CA SER A 283 28.01 -3.64 15.58
C SER A 283 27.87 -2.41 14.70
N ALA A 284 27.16 -2.52 13.56
CA ALA A 284 26.87 -1.40 12.69
C ALA A 284 25.77 -0.51 13.29
N SER A 285 25.96 0.81 13.24
CA SER A 285 24.92 1.76 13.63
C SER A 285 24.02 2.11 12.44
N ARG A 286 22.72 2.19 12.69
CA ARG A 286 21.76 2.71 11.71
C ARG A 286 22.15 4.14 11.33
N HIS A 287 22.14 4.43 10.02
CA HIS A 287 22.41 5.78 9.55
C HIS A 287 21.26 6.74 9.95
N GLU A 288 21.64 7.91 10.43
CA GLU A 288 20.71 8.99 10.77
C GLU A 288 20.95 10.20 9.85
N PHE A 289 19.86 10.71 9.27
CA PHE A 289 19.94 11.92 8.46
C PHE A 289 19.92 13.18 9.33
N SER A 290 20.71 14.16 8.96
CA SER A 290 20.69 15.49 9.61
C SER A 290 19.35 16.17 9.38
N THR A 291 18.85 16.86 10.41
CA THR A 291 17.58 17.59 10.37
C THR A 291 17.75 19.02 10.88
N SER A 292 16.85 19.91 10.49
CA SER A 292 16.79 21.28 11.03
C SER A 292 16.27 21.35 12.47
N GLY A 293 15.59 20.29 12.92
CA GLY A 293 14.95 20.22 14.24
C GLY A 293 13.71 21.11 14.42
N SER A 294 13.38 21.96 13.43
CA SER A 294 12.17 22.81 13.42
C SER A 294 11.45 22.66 12.07
N LEU A 295 10.12 22.62 12.11
CA LEU A 295 9.29 22.58 10.90
C LEU A 295 8.88 24.02 10.52
N GLU A 296 9.41 24.48 9.40
CA GLU A 296 9.08 25.78 8.82
C GLU A 296 8.29 25.57 7.52
N LEU A 297 6.96 25.52 7.63
CA LEU A 297 6.08 25.34 6.49
C LEU A 297 6.09 26.57 5.56
N PRO A 298 5.93 26.38 4.24
CA PRO A 298 5.75 27.47 3.31
C PRO A 298 4.48 28.27 3.65
N SER A 299 4.49 29.56 3.36
CA SER A 299 3.35 30.45 3.53
C SER A 299 3.08 31.25 2.27
N TYR A 300 1.80 31.46 1.97
CA TYR A 300 1.34 32.14 0.78
C TYR A 300 0.38 33.26 1.16
N GLU A 301 0.43 34.37 0.41
CA GLU A 301 -0.42 35.55 0.68
C GLU A 301 -1.88 35.30 0.28
N LEU A 302 -2.82 35.89 1.04
CA LEU A 302 -4.24 35.84 0.71
C LEU A 302 -4.51 36.42 -0.68
N GLY A 303 -5.29 35.70 -1.49
CA GLY A 303 -5.60 36.05 -2.87
C GLY A 303 -4.54 35.66 -3.90
N GLN A 304 -3.33 35.27 -3.49
CA GLN A 304 -2.34 34.69 -4.40
C GLN A 304 -2.92 33.42 -5.05
N LYS A 305 -2.61 33.19 -6.32
CA LYS A 305 -2.99 31.95 -7.00
C LYS A 305 -1.84 30.96 -6.96
N VAL A 306 -2.04 29.82 -6.31
CA VAL A 306 -1.05 28.75 -6.16
C VAL A 306 -1.74 27.39 -6.36
N ALA A 307 -1.11 26.50 -7.13
CA ALA A 307 -1.61 25.14 -7.27
C ALA A 307 -1.34 24.32 -5.99
N THR A 308 -2.30 23.54 -5.54
CA THR A 308 -2.14 22.72 -4.32
C THR A 308 -1.01 21.69 -4.47
N ARG A 309 -0.76 21.16 -5.69
CA ARG A 309 0.41 20.30 -5.96
C ARG A 309 1.76 21.00 -5.75
N LYS A 310 1.86 22.33 -6.03
CA LYS A 310 3.08 23.12 -5.75
C LYS A 310 3.27 23.27 -4.25
N ALA A 311 2.21 23.62 -3.53
CA ALA A 311 2.25 23.72 -2.08
C ALA A 311 2.56 22.36 -1.40
N TYR A 312 2.16 21.25 -2.01
CA TYR A 312 2.57 19.91 -1.57
C TYR A 312 4.09 19.73 -1.68
N GLY A 313 4.70 20.02 -2.83
CA GLY A 313 6.16 19.92 -3.01
C GLY A 313 6.94 20.78 -2.02
N ASP A 314 6.57 22.06 -1.90
CA ASP A 314 7.21 22.99 -0.94
C ASP A 314 7.11 22.48 0.51
N ALA A 315 5.93 22.00 0.91
CA ALA A 315 5.70 21.50 2.26
C ALA A 315 6.44 20.17 2.51
N LEU A 316 6.55 19.29 1.51
CA LEU A 316 7.28 18.04 1.61
C LEU A 316 8.78 18.28 1.82
N VAL A 317 9.37 19.27 1.13
CA VAL A 317 10.75 19.70 1.36
C VAL A 317 10.93 20.20 2.79
N ALA A 318 10.06 21.09 3.26
CA ALA A 318 10.13 21.62 4.62
C ALA A 318 10.03 20.50 5.67
N LEU A 319 9.11 19.55 5.46
CA LEU A 319 8.92 18.38 6.32
C LEU A 319 10.15 17.47 6.32
N GLY A 320 10.73 17.19 5.14
CA GLY A 320 11.93 16.38 5.03
C GLY A 320 13.16 17.04 5.66
N LYS A 321 13.29 18.36 5.62
CA LYS A 321 14.34 19.09 6.34
C LYS A 321 14.16 19.00 7.86
N ALA A 322 12.94 19.02 8.33
CA ALA A 322 12.63 18.93 9.77
C ALA A 322 12.72 17.50 10.33
N ARG A 323 12.46 16.47 9.51
CA ARG A 323 12.35 15.06 9.93
C ARG A 323 13.26 14.17 9.10
N GLY A 324 14.09 13.37 9.77
CA GLY A 324 15.01 12.43 9.13
C GLY A 324 14.35 11.16 8.61
N ASP A 325 13.16 10.81 9.09
CA ASP A 325 12.41 9.61 8.70
C ASP A 325 11.54 9.79 7.44
N VAL A 326 11.31 11.04 7.01
CA VAL A 326 10.50 11.36 5.83
C VAL A 326 11.32 11.16 4.55
N LEU A 327 10.72 10.49 3.58
CA LEU A 327 11.29 10.25 2.26
C LEU A 327 10.22 10.39 1.17
N ALA A 328 10.66 10.60 -0.07
CA ALA A 328 9.78 10.76 -1.22
C ALA A 328 10.04 9.69 -2.28
N LEU A 329 8.95 9.19 -2.88
CA LEU A 329 8.96 8.34 -4.07
C LEU A 329 8.08 9.01 -5.14
N ASP A 330 8.46 8.91 -6.41
CA ASP A 330 7.67 9.47 -7.51
C ASP A 330 7.64 8.51 -8.71
N GLY A 331 6.51 8.46 -9.41
CA GLY A 331 6.27 7.62 -10.58
C GLY A 331 6.65 8.28 -11.90
N GLU A 332 7.83 8.90 -12.00
CA GLU A 332 8.38 9.59 -13.19
C GLU A 332 7.54 10.82 -13.65
N VAL A 333 6.87 11.45 -12.69
CA VAL A 333 6.10 12.69 -12.92
C VAL A 333 6.45 13.79 -11.93
N SER A 334 7.66 13.73 -11.36
CA SER A 334 8.10 14.59 -10.26
C SER A 334 8.08 16.09 -10.62
N ASN A 335 8.30 16.46 -11.89
CA ASN A 335 8.13 17.82 -12.41
C ASN A 335 6.66 18.31 -12.36
N SER A 336 5.71 17.40 -12.33
CA SER A 336 4.28 17.68 -12.28
C SER A 336 3.71 17.60 -10.88
N THR A 337 4.17 16.67 -10.06
CA THR A 337 3.81 16.52 -8.64
C THR A 337 4.54 17.51 -7.74
N TYR A 338 5.62 18.12 -8.23
CA TYR A 338 6.62 18.91 -7.51
C TYR A 338 7.43 18.12 -6.47
N ALA A 339 7.44 16.80 -6.56
CA ALA A 339 8.33 15.97 -5.76
C ALA A 339 9.81 16.13 -6.17
N GLU A 340 10.09 16.69 -7.37
CA GLU A 340 11.45 17.01 -7.80
C GLU A 340 12.16 18.02 -6.87
N GLU A 341 11.43 18.92 -6.22
CA GLU A 341 11.99 19.87 -5.26
C GLU A 341 12.58 19.13 -4.04
N PHE A 342 11.93 18.03 -3.61
CA PHE A 342 12.48 17.17 -2.57
C PHE A 342 13.74 16.44 -3.07
N ARG A 343 13.75 15.98 -4.31
CA ARG A 343 14.92 15.35 -4.93
C ARG A 343 16.13 16.30 -4.98
N GLU A 344 15.90 17.56 -5.34
CA GLU A 344 16.95 18.57 -5.43
C GLU A 344 17.58 18.90 -4.05
N GLU A 345 16.76 18.99 -3.01
CA GLU A 345 17.17 19.37 -1.66
C GLU A 345 17.64 18.19 -0.79
N LEU A 346 17.08 17.00 -0.99
CA LEU A 346 17.27 15.82 -0.16
C LEU A 346 17.44 14.55 -1.01
N PRO A 347 18.41 14.52 -1.95
CA PRO A 347 18.55 13.46 -2.96
C PRO A 347 18.74 12.07 -2.37
N ASP A 348 19.39 11.93 -1.20
CA ASP A 348 19.61 10.64 -0.54
C ASP A 348 18.32 9.98 0.01
N ARG A 349 17.22 10.74 0.03
CA ARG A 349 15.91 10.29 0.52
C ARG A 349 14.81 10.38 -0.54
N PHE A 350 15.17 10.60 -1.80
CA PHE A 350 14.28 10.55 -2.95
C PHE A 350 14.55 9.29 -3.78
N PHE A 351 13.49 8.62 -4.19
CA PHE A 351 13.56 7.43 -5.02
C PHE A 351 12.67 7.56 -6.25
N GLU A 352 13.29 7.51 -7.42
CA GLU A 352 12.57 7.47 -8.69
C GLU A 352 12.03 6.06 -8.92
N MET A 353 10.71 5.94 -9.04
CA MET A 353 10.05 4.64 -9.22
C MET A 353 9.59 4.42 -10.66
N TYR A 354 9.97 5.31 -11.56
CA TYR A 354 9.63 5.24 -12.96
C TYR A 354 8.11 5.02 -13.20
N ILE A 355 7.70 4.56 -14.39
CA ILE A 355 6.29 4.28 -14.69
C ILE A 355 5.94 2.87 -14.18
N ALA A 356 6.01 2.70 -12.85
CA ALA A 356 5.75 1.42 -12.17
C ALA A 356 5.02 1.68 -10.82
N GLU A 357 3.76 2.08 -10.89
CA GLU A 357 2.99 2.49 -9.73
C GLU A 357 2.78 1.36 -8.72
N GLN A 358 2.70 0.10 -9.17
CA GLN A 358 2.63 -1.06 -8.28
C GLN A 358 3.91 -1.16 -7.44
N GLN A 359 5.08 -1.08 -8.10
CA GLN A 359 6.36 -1.11 -7.40
C GLN A 359 6.54 0.11 -6.49
N MET A 360 6.10 1.31 -6.89
CA MET A 360 6.16 2.52 -6.08
C MET A 360 5.42 2.35 -4.76
N VAL A 361 4.17 1.90 -4.79
CA VAL A 361 3.38 1.67 -3.56
C VAL A 361 3.98 0.53 -2.75
N ALA A 362 4.40 -0.56 -3.39
CA ALA A 362 5.06 -1.67 -2.71
C ALA A 362 6.35 -1.24 -2.00
N THR A 363 7.17 -0.41 -2.66
CA THR A 363 8.39 0.15 -2.08
C THR A 363 8.07 0.98 -0.84
N ALA A 364 7.05 1.84 -0.90
CA ALA A 364 6.59 2.61 0.26
C ALA A 364 6.18 1.68 1.43
N VAL A 365 5.44 0.61 1.15
CA VAL A 365 5.06 -0.39 2.17
C VAL A 365 6.28 -1.11 2.76
N GLY A 366 7.24 -1.51 1.93
CA GLY A 366 8.48 -2.14 2.40
C GLY A 366 9.32 -1.21 3.28
N MET A 367 9.47 0.06 2.89
CA MET A 367 10.22 1.07 3.64
C MET A 367 9.56 1.40 4.98
N GLN A 368 8.23 1.58 5.00
CA GLN A 368 7.52 1.87 6.25
C GLN A 368 7.61 0.71 7.26
N ALA A 369 7.69 -0.55 6.79
CA ALA A 369 7.86 -1.71 7.67
C ALA A 369 9.17 -1.63 8.48
N LEU A 370 10.15 -0.86 7.99
CA LEU A 370 11.42 -0.57 8.66
C LEU A 370 11.42 0.76 9.45
N GLY A 371 10.24 1.40 9.56
CA GLY A 371 10.04 2.61 10.37
C GLY A 371 10.25 3.93 9.62
N TRP A 372 10.36 3.91 8.30
CA TRP A 372 10.40 5.12 7.47
C TRP A 372 9.00 5.67 7.23
N ARG A 373 8.89 6.96 6.91
CA ARG A 373 7.63 7.63 6.56
C ARG A 373 7.64 8.05 5.08
N PRO A 374 7.25 7.14 4.17
CA PRO A 374 7.24 7.44 2.73
C PRO A 374 6.07 8.32 2.31
N PHE A 375 6.36 9.24 1.38
CA PHE A 375 5.40 10.01 0.59
C PHE A 375 5.55 9.56 -0.87
N ALA A 376 4.57 8.85 -1.40
CA ALA A 376 4.57 8.35 -2.78
C ALA A 376 3.65 9.20 -3.65
N SER A 377 4.19 9.75 -4.74
CA SER A 377 3.53 10.73 -5.59
C SER A 377 3.41 10.24 -7.03
N THR A 378 2.22 10.39 -7.60
CA THR A 378 1.93 10.22 -9.02
C THR A 378 0.63 10.97 -9.36
N PHE A 379 0.11 10.83 -10.58
CA PHE A 379 -1.22 11.33 -10.89
C PHE A 379 -2.28 10.47 -10.19
N ALA A 380 -3.35 11.10 -9.73
CA ALA A 380 -4.43 10.41 -9.02
C ALA A 380 -5.03 9.26 -9.85
N ALA A 381 -5.19 9.46 -11.16
CA ALA A 381 -5.67 8.44 -12.09
C ALA A 381 -4.77 7.19 -12.13
N PHE A 382 -3.46 7.36 -12.02
CA PHE A 382 -2.50 6.26 -12.16
C PHE A 382 -2.38 5.40 -10.91
N LEU A 383 -2.79 5.90 -9.74
CA LEU A 383 -2.89 5.10 -8.52
C LEU A 383 -3.83 3.89 -8.68
N SER A 384 -4.74 3.92 -9.66
CA SER A 384 -5.61 2.79 -9.99
C SER A 384 -4.84 1.52 -10.35
N ARG A 385 -3.63 1.62 -10.94
CA ARG A 385 -2.75 0.47 -11.23
C ARG A 385 -2.25 -0.22 -9.98
N ALA A 386 -2.04 0.55 -8.90
CA ALA A 386 -1.53 0.04 -7.63
C ALA A 386 -2.65 -0.31 -6.63
N TYR A 387 -3.91 -0.33 -7.04
CA TYR A 387 -5.05 -0.44 -6.11
C TYR A 387 -4.99 -1.68 -5.22
N ASP A 388 -4.60 -2.84 -5.74
CA ASP A 388 -4.47 -4.06 -4.91
C ASP A 388 -3.34 -3.92 -3.87
N PHE A 389 -2.23 -3.27 -4.21
CA PHE A 389 -1.17 -2.94 -3.26
C PHE A 389 -1.67 -1.99 -2.15
N ILE A 390 -2.47 -0.97 -2.51
CA ILE A 390 -3.09 -0.06 -1.54
C ILE A 390 -4.07 -0.82 -0.64
N ARG A 391 -4.91 -1.72 -1.18
CA ARG A 391 -5.82 -2.57 -0.42
C ARG A 391 -5.07 -3.47 0.56
N MET A 392 -4.01 -4.15 0.11
CA MET A 392 -3.21 -5.05 0.93
C MET A 392 -2.38 -4.30 1.98
N SER A 393 -2.04 -3.03 1.73
CA SER A 393 -1.37 -2.17 2.71
C SER A 393 -2.20 -1.99 3.98
N ALA A 394 -3.52 -1.91 3.88
CA ALA A 394 -4.40 -1.84 5.04
C ALA A 394 -4.33 -3.12 5.88
N ILE A 395 -4.22 -4.29 5.24
CA ILE A 395 -4.05 -5.58 5.93
C ILE A 395 -2.66 -5.65 6.58
N SER A 396 -1.65 -5.07 5.92
CA SER A 396 -0.29 -4.89 6.45
C SER A 396 -0.21 -3.86 7.58
N ARG A 397 -1.29 -3.11 7.86
CA ARG A 397 -1.31 -1.98 8.82
C ARG A 397 -0.22 -0.96 8.50
N ALA A 398 -0.02 -0.70 7.22
CA ALA A 398 1.04 0.16 6.75
C ALA A 398 0.73 1.64 7.01
N ASN A 399 1.79 2.39 7.34
CA ASN A 399 1.75 3.83 7.64
C ASN A 399 2.55 4.59 6.56
N TYR A 400 1.88 5.09 5.53
CA TYR A 400 2.52 5.86 4.47
C TYR A 400 1.54 6.86 3.85
N CYS A 401 2.09 7.81 3.10
CA CYS A 401 1.35 8.90 2.49
C CYS A 401 1.33 8.74 0.97
N LEU A 402 0.17 9.02 0.36
CA LEU A 402 -0.03 9.08 -1.09
C LEU A 402 -0.40 10.51 -1.49
N SER A 403 0.22 11.03 -2.53
CA SER A 403 -0.22 12.26 -3.19
C SER A 403 -0.69 11.94 -4.61
N GLY A 404 -2.00 12.06 -4.84
CA GLY A 404 -2.62 11.95 -6.16
C GLY A 404 -2.79 13.32 -6.79
N SER A 405 -1.93 13.64 -7.74
CA SER A 405 -1.94 14.92 -8.45
C SER A 405 -2.86 14.89 -9.67
N HIS A 406 -3.19 16.06 -10.21
CA HIS A 406 -3.97 16.20 -11.45
C HIS A 406 -5.35 15.57 -11.38
N ALA A 407 -6.00 15.64 -10.23
CA ALA A 407 -7.30 15.00 -10.01
C ALA A 407 -8.45 15.83 -10.56
N GLY A 408 -9.49 15.14 -11.05
CA GLY A 408 -10.75 15.73 -11.52
C GLY A 408 -10.71 16.30 -12.94
N ILE A 409 -11.87 16.78 -13.42
CA ILE A 409 -11.99 17.40 -14.74
C ILE A 409 -11.24 18.74 -14.84
N SER A 410 -10.91 19.33 -13.71
CA SER A 410 -10.14 20.57 -13.63
C SER A 410 -8.70 20.45 -14.15
N ILE A 411 -8.22 19.24 -14.46
CA ILE A 411 -6.96 19.03 -15.19
C ILE A 411 -7.00 19.66 -16.59
N GLY A 412 -8.18 19.65 -17.24
CA GLY A 412 -8.42 20.38 -18.49
C GLY A 412 -8.06 19.60 -19.76
N GLU A 413 -7.10 20.11 -20.52
CA GLU A 413 -6.81 19.72 -21.90
C GLU A 413 -6.28 18.27 -22.04
N ASP A 414 -5.68 17.71 -21.00
CA ASP A 414 -5.14 16.34 -21.05
C ASP A 414 -6.23 15.27 -21.25
N GLY A 415 -7.46 15.59 -20.88
CA GLY A 415 -8.63 14.77 -21.19
C GLY A 415 -8.88 13.60 -20.22
N PRO A 416 -9.90 12.79 -20.50
CA PRO A 416 -10.50 11.86 -19.54
C PRO A 416 -9.55 10.75 -19.04
N SER A 417 -8.57 10.33 -19.82
CA SER A 417 -7.62 9.30 -19.40
C SER A 417 -6.71 9.74 -18.24
N GLN A 418 -6.60 11.05 -18.01
CA GLN A 418 -5.80 11.67 -16.96
C GLN A 418 -6.65 12.19 -15.79
N MET A 419 -7.96 12.31 -16.00
CA MET A 419 -8.92 12.80 -15.01
C MET A 419 -9.26 11.70 -14.02
N ALA A 420 -8.77 11.79 -12.80
CA ALA A 420 -9.17 10.89 -11.72
C ALA A 420 -10.55 11.33 -11.21
N LEU A 421 -11.56 10.55 -11.48
CA LEU A 421 -12.93 10.77 -11.04
C LEU A 421 -13.45 9.66 -10.12
N GLU A 422 -12.62 8.64 -9.86
CA GLU A 422 -12.88 7.48 -9.02
C GLU A 422 -11.90 7.36 -7.83
N ASP A 423 -10.94 8.25 -7.73
CA ASP A 423 -9.85 8.18 -6.76
C ASP A 423 -10.33 8.30 -5.29
N ILE A 424 -11.21 9.27 -5.02
CA ILE A 424 -11.82 9.44 -3.69
C ILE A 424 -12.59 8.16 -3.32
N ALA A 425 -13.44 7.65 -4.20
CA ALA A 425 -14.24 6.45 -3.96
C ALA A 425 -13.36 5.24 -3.65
N SER A 426 -12.34 5.02 -4.48
CA SER A 426 -11.40 3.90 -4.35
C SER A 426 -10.66 3.92 -3.01
N ILE A 427 -10.10 5.07 -2.64
CA ILE A 427 -9.34 5.16 -1.38
C ILE A 427 -10.27 5.18 -0.16
N ARG A 428 -11.45 5.79 -0.24
CA ARG A 428 -12.46 5.73 0.84
C ARG A 428 -12.87 4.30 1.17
N ALA A 429 -12.93 3.41 0.17
CA ALA A 429 -13.28 1.99 0.37
C ALA A 429 -12.21 1.22 1.15
N VAL A 430 -10.96 1.69 1.21
CA VAL A 430 -9.87 1.02 1.94
C VAL A 430 -10.04 1.23 3.44
N HIS A 431 -9.98 0.15 4.21
CA HIS A 431 -10.12 0.19 5.67
C HIS A 431 -9.01 1.04 6.32
N GLY A 432 -9.39 1.93 7.24
CA GLY A 432 -8.44 2.76 7.99
C GLY A 432 -7.71 3.82 7.17
N SER A 433 -8.10 4.06 5.91
CA SER A 433 -7.53 5.15 5.10
C SER A 433 -8.04 6.52 5.53
N THR A 434 -7.23 7.53 5.30
CA THR A 434 -7.58 8.96 5.38
C THR A 434 -7.60 9.55 3.98
N VAL A 435 -8.60 10.40 3.66
CA VAL A 435 -8.75 11.06 2.35
C VAL A 435 -8.91 12.55 2.55
N LEU A 436 -7.96 13.32 2.00
CA LEU A 436 -7.86 14.77 2.15
C LEU A 436 -7.92 15.45 0.77
N HIS A 437 -8.69 16.52 0.66
CA HIS A 437 -8.83 17.31 -0.57
C HIS A 437 -8.78 18.82 -0.28
N PRO A 438 -7.59 19.40 -0.09
CA PRO A 438 -7.43 20.82 0.19
C PRO A 438 -7.84 21.69 -0.99
N CYS A 439 -8.31 22.90 -0.68
CA CYS A 439 -8.73 23.88 -1.69
C CYS A 439 -7.68 24.97 -1.98
N ASP A 440 -6.72 25.17 -1.09
CA ASP A 440 -5.66 26.18 -1.27
C ASP A 440 -4.28 25.76 -0.75
N ALA A 441 -3.29 26.60 -1.00
CA ALA A 441 -1.90 26.29 -0.72
C ALA A 441 -1.56 26.26 0.77
N ASN A 442 -2.09 27.18 1.59
CA ASN A 442 -1.80 27.21 3.03
C ASN A 442 -2.41 25.98 3.74
N GLN A 443 -3.64 25.63 3.37
CA GLN A 443 -4.30 24.41 3.86
C GLN A 443 -3.51 23.16 3.45
N THR A 444 -3.05 23.09 2.20
CA THR A 444 -2.25 21.97 1.70
C THR A 444 -0.97 21.80 2.53
N ALA A 445 -0.23 22.87 2.77
CA ALA A 445 1.02 22.81 3.53
C ALA A 445 0.80 22.29 4.96
N LYS A 446 -0.27 22.73 5.63
CA LYS A 446 -0.64 22.26 6.97
C LYS A 446 -1.05 20.78 6.96
N LEU A 447 -1.85 20.36 5.98
CA LEU A 447 -2.28 18.97 5.86
C LEU A 447 -1.11 18.03 5.55
N VAL A 448 -0.14 18.42 4.72
CA VAL A 448 1.09 17.63 4.47
C VAL A 448 1.84 17.36 5.77
N ALA A 449 1.96 18.34 6.65
CA ALA A 449 2.57 18.13 7.96
C ALA A 449 1.77 17.12 8.82
N ARG A 450 0.44 17.24 8.83
CA ARG A 450 -0.44 16.32 9.57
C ARG A 450 -0.39 14.89 9.03
N MET A 451 -0.24 14.70 7.71
CA MET A 451 -0.12 13.37 7.10
C MET A 451 1.02 12.56 7.70
N ALA A 452 2.15 13.19 8.00
CA ALA A 452 3.32 12.51 8.56
C ALA A 452 3.08 11.90 9.94
N ASP A 453 2.15 12.45 10.70
CA ASP A 453 1.82 12.02 12.06
C ASP A 453 0.50 11.22 12.14
N THR A 454 -0.14 10.99 11.01
CA THR A 454 -1.40 10.25 10.93
C THR A 454 -1.13 8.79 10.62
N ASP A 455 -1.66 7.88 11.43
CA ASP A 455 -1.55 6.44 11.21
C ASP A 455 -2.37 5.97 10.01
N GLY A 456 -1.92 4.89 9.39
CA GLY A 456 -2.57 4.27 8.24
C GLY A 456 -2.14 4.87 6.90
N ILE A 457 -2.99 4.66 5.90
CA ILE A 457 -2.79 5.16 4.54
C ILE A 457 -3.42 6.54 4.44
N VAL A 458 -2.62 7.58 4.23
CA VAL A 458 -3.12 8.95 4.10
C VAL A 458 -3.00 9.41 2.65
N TYR A 459 -4.13 9.69 2.03
CA TYR A 459 -4.22 10.16 0.66
C TYR A 459 -4.53 11.65 0.60
N LEU A 460 -3.68 12.40 -0.10
CA LEU A 460 -3.87 13.81 -0.41
C LEU A 460 -4.17 13.97 -1.90
N ARG A 461 -5.35 14.49 -2.20
CA ARG A 461 -5.78 14.81 -3.56
C ARG A 461 -5.36 16.23 -3.92
N THR A 462 -4.50 16.41 -4.93
CA THR A 462 -4.02 17.73 -5.35
C THR A 462 -4.41 18.10 -6.77
N LEU A 463 -4.46 19.38 -7.06
CA LEU A 463 -5.00 19.98 -8.27
C LEU A 463 -3.89 20.52 -9.18
N ARG A 464 -4.10 20.41 -10.51
CA ARG A 464 -3.26 21.06 -11.52
C ARG A 464 -3.45 22.58 -11.55
N PRO A 465 -4.71 23.11 -11.61
CA PRO A 465 -4.93 24.55 -11.68
C PRO A 465 -4.51 25.24 -10.37
N ALA A 466 -4.07 26.49 -10.50
CA ALA A 466 -3.82 27.36 -9.37
C ALA A 466 -5.15 27.89 -8.81
N THR A 467 -5.38 27.67 -7.53
CA THR A 467 -6.53 28.19 -6.78
C THR A 467 -6.14 29.43 -5.96
N PRO A 468 -7.08 30.33 -5.68
CA PRO A 468 -6.80 31.47 -4.80
C PRO A 468 -6.57 30.99 -3.37
N VAL A 469 -5.58 31.55 -2.71
CA VAL A 469 -5.31 31.33 -1.28
C VAL A 469 -6.38 32.06 -0.47
N ILE A 470 -7.17 31.33 0.28
CA ILE A 470 -8.30 31.86 1.09
C ILE A 470 -8.05 31.77 2.59
N TYR A 471 -7.13 30.93 3.01
CA TYR A 471 -6.75 30.75 4.42
C TYR A 471 -5.45 31.48 4.77
N ARG A 472 -5.35 31.98 5.99
CA ARG A 472 -4.11 32.57 6.49
C ARG A 472 -3.10 31.48 6.86
N PRO A 473 -1.79 31.79 6.83
CA PRO A 473 -0.73 30.81 7.16
C PRO A 473 -0.77 30.31 8.63
N ASP A 474 -1.39 31.06 9.53
CA ASP A 474 -1.52 30.72 10.96
C ASP A 474 -2.74 29.85 11.27
N GLU A 475 -3.60 29.56 10.31
CA GLU A 475 -4.74 28.68 10.50
C GLU A 475 -4.32 27.20 10.58
N GLU A 476 -4.98 26.45 11.47
CA GLU A 476 -4.71 25.04 11.69
C GLU A 476 -5.84 24.16 11.14
N PHE A 477 -5.47 23.00 10.62
CA PHE A 477 -6.40 22.03 10.01
C PHE A 477 -6.18 20.65 10.63
N GLU A 478 -7.25 20.08 11.20
CA GLU A 478 -7.20 18.77 11.81
C GLU A 478 -7.78 17.71 10.88
N ILE A 479 -7.23 16.49 10.94
CA ILE A 479 -7.80 15.33 10.24
C ILE A 479 -9.20 15.06 10.80
N GLY A 480 -10.17 14.90 9.90
CA GLY A 480 -11.59 14.76 10.28
C GLY A 480 -12.32 16.09 10.46
N GLY A 481 -11.67 17.22 10.19
CA GLY A 481 -12.27 18.54 10.29
C GLY A 481 -12.87 19.07 8.98
N SER A 482 -13.59 20.19 9.12
CA SER A 482 -14.07 21.05 8.05
C SER A 482 -13.92 22.52 8.43
N ARG A 483 -14.14 23.43 7.48
CA ARG A 483 -14.16 24.87 7.75
C ARG A 483 -15.42 25.53 7.22
N THR A 484 -16.19 26.19 8.08
CA THR A 484 -17.21 27.15 7.65
C THR A 484 -16.51 28.43 7.25
N ILE A 485 -16.45 28.72 5.94
CA ILE A 485 -15.78 29.89 5.37
C ILE A 485 -16.74 31.07 5.23
N ARG A 486 -18.03 30.78 5.18
CA ARG A 486 -19.10 31.78 5.15
C ARG A 486 -20.31 31.27 5.91
N ASP A 487 -20.87 32.10 6.76
CA ASP A 487 -22.10 31.78 7.48
C ASP A 487 -23.34 32.09 6.64
N GLY A 488 -24.41 31.32 6.88
CA GLY A 488 -25.72 31.46 6.27
C GLY A 488 -26.70 30.42 6.81
N ASN A 489 -28.01 30.69 6.68
CA ASN A 489 -29.04 29.86 7.30
C ASN A 489 -30.07 29.28 6.32
N ASP A 490 -30.08 29.73 5.07
CA ASP A 490 -31.06 29.27 4.07
C ASP A 490 -30.68 27.94 3.43
N VAL A 491 -29.38 27.74 3.18
CA VAL A 491 -28.79 26.55 2.55
C VAL A 491 -27.34 26.40 2.97
N ALA A 492 -26.82 25.17 3.04
CA ALA A 492 -25.40 24.90 3.17
C ALA A 492 -24.83 24.37 1.85
N ILE A 493 -23.78 24.98 1.33
CA ILE A 493 -22.97 24.50 0.19
C ILE A 493 -21.75 23.81 0.78
N VAL A 494 -21.62 22.50 0.56
CA VAL A 494 -20.53 21.68 1.06
C VAL A 494 -19.64 21.30 -0.12
N ALA A 495 -18.41 21.78 -0.14
CA ALA A 495 -17.48 21.64 -1.24
C ALA A 495 -16.10 21.21 -0.77
N ALA A 496 -15.22 20.79 -1.68
CA ALA A 496 -13.82 20.50 -1.41
C ALA A 496 -12.96 20.80 -2.65
N GLY A 497 -11.68 21.14 -2.44
CA GLY A 497 -10.74 21.37 -3.53
C GLY A 497 -11.19 22.50 -4.47
N VAL A 498 -11.15 22.24 -5.78
CA VAL A 498 -11.43 23.24 -6.83
C VAL A 498 -12.87 23.81 -6.77
N THR A 499 -13.82 23.10 -6.18
CA THR A 499 -15.21 23.56 -6.08
C THR A 499 -15.47 24.56 -4.95
N VAL A 500 -14.52 24.71 -4.01
CA VAL A 500 -14.66 25.68 -2.90
C VAL A 500 -14.64 27.13 -3.39
N PRO A 501 -13.70 27.59 -4.25
CA PRO A 501 -13.78 28.92 -4.85
C PRO A 501 -15.05 29.16 -5.66
N GLU A 502 -15.57 28.16 -6.35
CA GLU A 502 -16.83 28.24 -7.09
C GLU A 502 -18.05 28.38 -6.14
N ALA A 503 -18.04 27.66 -5.02
CA ALA A 503 -19.05 27.79 -3.97
C ALA A 503 -19.08 29.21 -3.34
N LEU A 504 -17.91 29.83 -3.13
CA LEU A 504 -17.83 31.22 -2.62
C LEU A 504 -18.41 32.22 -3.64
N LYS A 505 -18.07 32.12 -4.92
CA LYS A 505 -18.65 32.97 -5.98
C LYS A 505 -20.17 32.81 -6.06
N ALA A 506 -20.66 31.56 -5.99
CA ALA A 506 -22.09 31.29 -5.99
C ALA A 506 -22.80 31.91 -4.76
N ALA A 507 -22.18 31.83 -3.57
CA ALA A 507 -22.72 32.42 -2.35
C ALA A 507 -22.77 33.95 -2.42
N ASP A 508 -21.80 34.61 -3.06
CA ASP A 508 -21.85 36.06 -3.31
C ASP A 508 -23.04 36.44 -4.20
N ALA A 509 -23.22 35.74 -5.31
CA ALA A 509 -24.36 35.96 -6.20
C ALA A 509 -25.73 35.63 -5.58
N LEU A 510 -25.79 34.66 -4.64
CA LEU A 510 -26.99 34.34 -3.86
C LEU A 510 -27.36 35.46 -2.88
N ALA A 511 -26.35 36.06 -2.23
CA ALA A 511 -26.59 37.18 -1.32
C ALA A 511 -27.20 38.41 -2.01
N GLU A 512 -26.85 38.69 -3.28
CA GLU A 512 -27.44 39.77 -4.07
C GLU A 512 -28.98 39.59 -4.29
N VAL A 513 -29.46 38.34 -4.18
CA VAL A 513 -30.88 38.02 -4.30
C VAL A 513 -31.53 37.64 -2.97
N GLY A 514 -30.86 37.92 -1.85
CA GLY A 514 -31.39 37.76 -0.50
C GLY A 514 -31.40 36.31 0.01
N ILE A 515 -30.55 35.44 -0.54
CA ILE A 515 -30.35 34.06 -0.05
C ILE A 515 -29.03 33.97 0.70
N GLU A 516 -29.09 33.62 1.99
CA GLU A 516 -27.90 33.47 2.85
C GLU A 516 -27.38 32.02 2.82
N ALA A 517 -26.38 31.79 1.95
CA ALA A 517 -25.74 30.49 1.83
C ALA A 517 -24.54 30.35 2.77
N ARG A 518 -24.55 29.30 3.58
CA ARG A 518 -23.36 28.84 4.32
C ARG A 518 -22.45 28.10 3.36
N VAL A 519 -21.14 28.37 3.40
CA VAL A 519 -20.13 27.62 2.62
C VAL A 519 -19.22 26.87 3.59
N ILE A 520 -19.14 25.56 3.39
CA ILE A 520 -18.31 24.64 4.18
C ILE A 520 -17.28 23.99 3.25
N ASP A 521 -16.01 24.22 3.54
CA ASP A 521 -14.90 23.45 2.98
C ASP A 521 -14.75 22.16 3.76
N LEU A 522 -15.16 21.04 3.16
CA LEU A 522 -15.06 19.69 3.73
C LEU A 522 -13.79 19.01 3.23
N TYR A 523 -12.64 19.57 3.60
CA TYR A 523 -11.32 19.12 3.13
C TYR A 523 -10.94 17.71 3.61
N SER A 524 -11.50 17.23 4.73
CA SER A 524 -11.36 15.85 5.19
C SER A 524 -12.59 15.05 4.77
N ILE A 525 -12.41 14.23 3.72
CA ILE A 525 -13.50 13.40 3.17
C ILE A 525 -13.60 12.06 3.91
N LYS A 526 -12.49 11.63 4.53
CA LYS A 526 -12.44 10.48 5.44
C LYS A 526 -11.26 10.65 6.41
N PRO A 527 -11.49 10.64 7.72
CA PRO A 527 -12.82 10.74 8.36
C PRO A 527 -13.51 12.08 8.06
N LEU A 528 -14.85 12.10 8.22
CA LEU A 528 -15.67 13.31 8.04
C LEU A 528 -15.85 14.08 9.35
N ASP A 529 -16.10 15.37 9.23
CA ASP A 529 -16.67 16.21 10.31
C ASP A 529 -18.19 15.98 10.40
N GLU A 530 -18.57 14.85 10.98
CA GLU A 530 -19.97 14.46 11.13
C GLU A 530 -20.72 15.41 12.08
N GLU A 531 -20.06 15.99 13.08
CA GLU A 531 -20.66 16.91 14.04
C GLU A 531 -21.14 18.17 13.32
N THR A 532 -20.28 18.80 12.54
CA THR A 532 -20.66 19.98 11.73
C THR A 532 -21.79 19.64 10.78
N LEU A 533 -21.72 18.53 10.04
CA LEU A 533 -22.76 18.14 9.08
C LEU A 533 -24.11 17.87 9.77
N ARG A 534 -24.15 17.17 10.88
CA ARG A 534 -25.36 16.86 11.66
C ARG A 534 -25.93 18.08 12.37
N SER A 535 -25.14 19.14 12.57
CA SER A 535 -25.61 20.40 13.17
C SER A 535 -26.45 21.26 12.21
N LEU A 536 -26.37 21.00 10.90
CA LEU A 536 -27.06 21.79 9.88
C LEU A 536 -28.57 21.59 9.95
N ARG A 537 -29.32 22.71 9.91
CA ARG A 537 -30.80 22.73 9.95
C ARG A 537 -31.41 23.27 8.66
N CYS A 538 -30.61 23.40 7.63
CA CYS A 538 -31.00 23.87 6.29
C CYS A 538 -30.71 22.78 5.23
N PRO A 539 -31.30 22.87 4.04
CA PRO A 539 -30.92 22.00 2.93
C PRO A 539 -29.43 22.08 2.61
N ILE A 540 -28.86 20.99 2.11
CA ILE A 540 -27.45 20.88 1.74
C ILE A 540 -27.33 20.71 0.22
N VAL A 541 -26.41 21.44 -0.39
CA VAL A 541 -25.94 21.20 -1.75
C VAL A 541 -24.48 20.80 -1.69
N THR A 542 -24.16 19.54 -2.02
CA THR A 542 -22.76 19.11 -2.11
C THR A 542 -22.23 19.36 -3.52
N VAL A 543 -20.97 19.74 -3.63
CA VAL A 543 -20.31 20.03 -4.92
C VAL A 543 -18.96 19.37 -4.97
N GLU A 544 -18.75 18.51 -5.98
CA GLU A 544 -17.52 17.74 -6.10
C GLU A 544 -17.05 17.57 -7.55
N ASP A 545 -15.74 17.65 -7.75
CA ASP A 545 -15.05 17.33 -9.00
C ASP A 545 -14.67 15.85 -9.02
N HIS A 546 -15.69 14.98 -9.05
CA HIS A 546 -15.61 13.53 -8.95
C HIS A 546 -16.93 12.93 -9.47
N TRP A 547 -16.96 11.60 -9.72
CA TRP A 547 -18.23 10.91 -9.94
C TRP A 547 -19.14 11.00 -8.72
N PRO A 548 -20.47 10.93 -8.90
CA PRO A 548 -21.39 10.94 -7.75
C PRO A 548 -21.25 9.68 -6.86
N GLU A 549 -20.76 8.56 -7.43
CA GLU A 549 -20.57 7.30 -6.70
C GLU A 549 -19.32 7.34 -5.81
N GLY A 550 -19.51 7.08 -4.54
CA GLY A 550 -18.43 6.98 -3.57
C GLY A 550 -17.69 8.29 -3.24
N GLY A 551 -18.09 9.42 -3.82
CA GLY A 551 -17.50 10.73 -3.62
C GLY A 551 -17.91 11.43 -2.33
N LEU A 552 -17.69 12.76 -2.28
CA LEU A 552 -18.02 13.64 -1.16
C LEU A 552 -19.52 13.65 -0.86
N GLY A 553 -20.36 13.72 -1.89
CA GLY A 553 -21.83 13.78 -1.72
C GLY A 553 -22.39 12.51 -1.07
N GLU A 554 -21.90 11.33 -1.41
CA GLU A 554 -22.29 10.08 -0.73
C GLU A 554 -21.74 9.99 0.68
N ALA A 555 -20.53 10.52 0.93
CA ALA A 555 -19.97 10.59 2.26
C ALA A 555 -20.86 11.44 3.19
N VAL A 556 -21.32 12.61 2.71
CA VAL A 556 -22.25 13.48 3.44
C VAL A 556 -23.59 12.78 3.68
N LEU A 557 -24.16 12.10 2.67
CA LEU A 557 -25.39 11.33 2.84
C LEU A 557 -25.25 10.22 3.90
N ALA A 558 -24.13 9.51 3.92
CA ALA A 558 -23.87 8.48 4.91
C ALA A 558 -23.78 9.07 6.34
N ALA A 559 -23.09 10.20 6.50
CA ALA A 559 -22.99 10.90 7.80
C ALA A 559 -24.34 11.38 8.34
N LEU A 560 -25.26 11.72 7.45
CA LEU A 560 -26.62 12.18 7.80
C LEU A 560 -27.64 11.04 7.92
N GLY A 561 -27.29 9.83 7.44
CA GLY A 561 -28.22 8.68 7.42
C GLY A 561 -28.69 8.25 8.79
N ASP A 562 -27.87 8.44 9.82
CA ASP A 562 -28.15 8.12 11.22
C ASP A 562 -28.64 9.33 12.04
N ALA A 563 -28.92 10.49 11.37
CA ALA A 563 -29.42 11.67 12.06
C ALA A 563 -30.93 11.55 12.33
N ASP A 564 -31.38 12.07 13.49
CA ASP A 564 -32.80 12.05 13.88
C ASP A 564 -33.69 12.87 12.94
N GLU A 565 -33.15 13.90 12.30
CA GLU A 565 -33.85 14.78 11.37
C GLU A 565 -33.38 14.56 9.93
N ARG A 566 -34.33 14.39 9.02
CA ARG A 566 -34.05 14.26 7.58
C ARG A 566 -33.70 15.59 6.95
N THR A 567 -32.44 15.77 6.57
CA THR A 567 -31.98 16.92 5.79
C THR A 567 -32.03 16.61 4.29
N ARG A 568 -32.60 17.54 3.49
CA ARG A 568 -32.57 17.40 2.03
C ARG A 568 -31.16 17.68 1.52
N VAL A 569 -30.58 16.71 0.79
CA VAL A 569 -29.28 16.84 0.14
C VAL A 569 -29.46 16.80 -1.37
N VAL A 570 -28.87 17.75 -2.08
CA VAL A 570 -28.73 17.76 -3.54
C VAL A 570 -27.25 17.65 -3.86
N ARG A 571 -26.90 16.73 -4.76
CA ARG A 571 -25.50 16.47 -5.13
C ARG A 571 -25.19 17.03 -6.51
N LEU A 572 -24.18 17.86 -6.61
CA LEU A 572 -23.57 18.30 -7.86
C LEU A 572 -22.23 17.59 -8.01
N ALA A 573 -22.07 16.83 -9.08
CA ALA A 573 -20.92 16.02 -9.38
C ALA A 573 -20.78 15.87 -10.90
N VAL A 574 -19.70 15.34 -11.38
CA VAL A 574 -19.51 15.00 -12.80
C VAL A 574 -20.43 13.84 -13.16
N GLN A 575 -21.35 14.01 -14.12
CA GLN A 575 -22.38 13.03 -14.47
C GLN A 575 -22.09 12.30 -15.79
N GLU A 576 -21.44 12.99 -16.72
CA GLU A 576 -21.16 12.50 -18.07
C GLU A 576 -19.65 12.31 -18.26
N MET A 577 -19.27 11.39 -19.15
CA MET A 577 -17.87 11.18 -19.49
C MET A 577 -17.27 12.48 -20.05
N PRO A 578 -16.28 13.07 -19.38
CA PRO A 578 -15.68 14.32 -19.81
C PRO A 578 -14.84 14.15 -21.08
N HIS A 579 -14.47 15.28 -21.66
CA HIS A 579 -13.55 15.36 -22.80
C HIS A 579 -12.47 16.42 -22.56
N SER A 580 -11.54 16.60 -23.48
CA SER A 580 -10.55 17.68 -23.39
C SER A 580 -11.21 19.05 -23.56
N GLY A 581 -10.84 20.00 -22.72
CA GLY A 581 -11.35 21.37 -22.74
C GLY A 581 -10.58 22.25 -21.77
N LYS A 582 -10.94 23.51 -21.67
CA LYS A 582 -10.39 24.35 -20.61
C LYS A 582 -11.05 24.02 -19.27
N PRO A 583 -10.33 24.12 -18.15
CA PRO A 583 -10.88 23.79 -16.84
C PRO A 583 -12.25 24.45 -16.56
N GLU A 584 -12.38 25.75 -16.86
CA GLU A 584 -13.61 26.52 -16.62
C GLU A 584 -14.77 26.07 -17.52
N GLU A 585 -14.47 25.60 -18.73
CA GLU A 585 -15.49 25.09 -19.66
C GLU A 585 -16.01 23.74 -19.16
N LEU A 586 -15.13 22.88 -18.70
CA LEU A 586 -15.48 21.56 -18.17
C LEU A 586 -16.27 21.65 -16.85
N LEU A 587 -15.86 22.51 -15.92
CA LEU A 587 -16.61 22.76 -14.67
C LEU A 587 -18.03 23.27 -14.97
N ARG A 588 -18.18 24.16 -15.98
CA ARG A 588 -19.49 24.68 -16.42
C ARG A 588 -20.35 23.59 -17.06
N GLU A 589 -19.78 22.78 -17.92
CA GLU A 589 -20.48 21.67 -18.59
C GLU A 589 -20.96 20.65 -17.56
N ALA A 590 -20.13 20.29 -16.58
CA ALA A 590 -20.51 19.41 -15.48
C ALA A 590 -21.51 20.06 -14.49
N GLY A 591 -21.74 21.38 -14.57
CA GLY A 591 -22.64 22.11 -13.68
C GLY A 591 -22.14 22.23 -12.25
N ILE A 592 -20.82 22.15 -12.05
CA ILE A 592 -20.16 22.29 -10.73
C ILE A 592 -19.40 23.63 -10.59
N ASP A 593 -19.60 24.54 -11.55
CA ASP A 593 -19.16 25.93 -11.49
C ASP A 593 -20.14 26.79 -10.64
N ALA A 594 -19.78 28.06 -10.44
CA ALA A 594 -20.60 28.99 -9.65
C ALA A 594 -22.05 29.11 -10.16
N ASP A 595 -22.25 29.14 -11.48
CA ASP A 595 -23.58 29.24 -12.07
C ASP A 595 -24.40 27.96 -11.86
N GLY A 596 -23.79 26.79 -11.95
CA GLY A 596 -24.42 25.50 -11.68
C GLY A 596 -24.88 25.40 -10.23
N ILE A 597 -24.00 25.80 -9.29
CA ILE A 597 -24.29 25.87 -7.86
C ILE A 597 -25.43 26.83 -7.58
N LEU A 598 -25.40 28.04 -8.17
CA LEU A 598 -26.43 29.04 -8.02
C LEU A 598 -27.81 28.51 -8.45
N ARG A 599 -27.89 27.85 -9.62
CA ARG A 599 -29.14 27.23 -10.13
C ARG A 599 -29.68 26.19 -9.16
N ALA A 600 -28.83 25.26 -8.70
CA ALA A 600 -29.22 24.20 -7.76
C ALA A 600 -29.73 24.74 -6.43
N VAL A 601 -29.04 25.72 -5.85
CA VAL A 601 -29.44 26.35 -4.59
C VAL A 601 -30.81 27.06 -4.74
N ARG A 602 -31.02 27.84 -5.80
CA ARG A 602 -32.32 28.51 -6.03
C ARG A 602 -33.47 27.50 -6.11
N GLN A 603 -33.29 26.38 -6.79
CA GLN A 603 -34.30 25.32 -6.88
C GLN A 603 -34.61 24.71 -5.51
N VAL A 604 -33.60 24.47 -4.70
CA VAL A 604 -33.75 23.90 -3.35
C VAL A 604 -34.51 24.85 -2.41
N VAL A 605 -34.13 26.13 -2.40
CA VAL A 605 -34.74 27.15 -1.54
C VAL A 605 -36.18 27.44 -1.95
N GLN A 606 -36.48 27.55 -3.27
CA GLN A 606 -37.84 27.75 -3.78
C GLN A 606 -38.77 26.57 -3.44
N ALA A 607 -38.29 25.33 -3.55
CA ALA A 607 -39.07 24.15 -3.18
C ALA A 607 -39.41 24.13 -1.68
N ARG A 608 -38.51 24.62 -0.80
CA ARG A 608 -38.77 24.77 0.64
C ARG A 608 -39.86 25.83 0.90
N ALA A 609 -39.77 26.98 0.24
CA ALA A 609 -40.76 28.06 0.37
C ALA A 609 -42.16 27.64 -0.15
N GLY A 610 -42.25 26.85 -1.22
CA GLY A 610 -43.50 26.28 -1.74
C GLY A 610 -44.13 25.24 -0.79
N ALA A 611 -43.32 24.41 -0.14
CA ALA A 611 -43.79 23.40 0.83
C ALA A 611 -44.24 24.00 2.18
N ALA A 612 -43.81 25.22 2.49
CA ALA A 612 -44.17 25.93 3.73
C ALA A 612 -45.46 26.77 3.59
N ARG A 613 -46.10 26.85 2.41
CA ARG A 613 -47.41 27.51 2.26
C ARG A 613 -48.51 26.51 2.65
N PRO A 614 -49.28 26.77 3.74
CA PRO A 614 -50.42 25.94 4.05
C PRO A 614 -51.47 26.04 2.92
N VAL A 615 -52.05 24.89 2.51
CA VAL A 615 -53.20 24.78 1.63
C VAL A 615 -54.42 25.37 2.29
#